data_855249ffafa93a40de29747c5431710d
#
_entry.id   855249ffafa93a40de29747c5431710d
#
_cell.length_a   1.000
_cell.length_b   1.000
_cell.length_c   1.000
_cell.angle_alpha   90.00
_cell.angle_beta   90.00
_cell.angle_gamma   90.00
#
_symmetry.space_group_name_H-M   'P 1'
#
loop_
_entity.id
_entity.type
_entity.pdbx_description
1 polymer ?
#
loop_
_entity_poly.entity_id
_entity_poly.type
_entity_poly.pdbx_seq_one_letter_code
_entity_poly.pdbx_strand_id
1 'polypeptide(L)'
;MGKVYACSDLHGMYKLWKQIENYLQEDDRLIFLGDAADRGADGIQIMVELLADPRVTYLKGNHEDMMVKVCLEYLEGINYNVPLWMQNGGNQTLEDFLKFPEQYQRFLLSKLAALQEISIYKNTQGQIIHLSHAGGMIRDIMSDDTIHLDFLWDRYHFYENFESDYDKKLYVVHGHTPTQILNEKIAGNYSNNEIRIYCNGHKIDIDTGCFASKQIALLDLDTLEPIYFRLEEGNEWN
;
A
#
# COMPACT_ATOMS: atom_id res chain seq x y z
N MET A 1 21.76 -4.47 13.42
CA MET A 1 20.92 -3.37 12.93
C MET A 1 19.84 -4.01 12.11
N GLY A 2 18.59 -3.82 12.48
CA GLY A 2 17.47 -4.42 11.77
C GLY A 2 17.37 -3.91 10.35
N LYS A 3 16.71 -4.67 9.51
CA LYS A 3 16.42 -4.31 8.12
C LYS A 3 15.18 -3.43 8.01
N VAL A 4 15.04 -2.70 6.93
CA VAL A 4 13.84 -1.92 6.62
C VAL A 4 13.21 -2.46 5.33
N TYR A 5 11.94 -2.80 5.42
CA TYR A 5 11.18 -3.39 4.33
C TYR A 5 10.00 -2.51 3.93
N ALA A 6 9.51 -2.70 2.70
CA ALA A 6 8.25 -2.17 2.23
C ALA A 6 7.31 -3.29 1.74
N CYS A 7 6.00 -3.11 1.98
CA CYS A 7 4.93 -3.99 1.53
C CYS A 7 3.68 -3.16 1.23
N SER A 8 2.77 -3.63 0.38
CA SER A 8 1.56 -2.91 -0.03
C SER A 8 0.41 -3.87 -0.37
N ASP A 9 -0.82 -3.33 -0.36
CA ASP A 9 -2.01 -3.94 -1.00
C ASP A 9 -2.35 -5.35 -0.51
N LEU A 10 -2.47 -5.55 0.82
CA LEU A 10 -2.85 -6.84 1.42
C LEU A 10 -4.30 -7.24 1.16
N HIS A 11 -5.21 -6.27 1.03
CA HIS A 11 -6.61 -6.50 0.68
C HIS A 11 -7.27 -7.66 1.44
N GLY A 12 -7.18 -7.66 2.77
CA GLY A 12 -7.82 -8.67 3.61
C GLY A 12 -7.18 -10.06 3.57
N MET A 13 -6.00 -10.21 2.98
CA MET A 13 -5.31 -11.50 2.88
C MET A 13 -4.48 -11.80 4.16
N TYR A 14 -5.17 -12.08 5.25
CA TYR A 14 -4.60 -12.23 6.59
C TYR A 14 -3.48 -13.29 6.67
N LYS A 15 -3.64 -14.43 5.99
CA LYS A 15 -2.60 -15.47 5.99
C LYS A 15 -1.27 -14.97 5.40
N LEU A 16 -1.31 -14.08 4.41
CA LEU A 16 -0.10 -13.47 3.86
C LEU A 16 0.49 -12.44 4.83
N TRP A 17 -0.36 -11.64 5.49
CA TRP A 17 0.09 -10.76 6.55
C TRP A 17 0.85 -11.53 7.65
N LYS A 18 0.30 -12.65 8.12
CA LYS A 18 0.97 -13.48 9.15
C LYS A 18 2.29 -14.08 8.69
N GLN A 19 2.47 -14.38 7.42
CA GLN A 19 3.78 -14.81 6.90
C GLN A 19 4.81 -13.67 6.98
N ILE A 20 4.43 -12.44 6.61
CA ILE A 20 5.29 -11.26 6.73
C ILE A 20 5.61 -10.97 8.20
N GLU A 21 4.60 -10.89 9.05
CA GLU A 21 4.76 -10.61 10.47
C GLU A 21 5.71 -11.59 11.16
N ASN A 22 5.57 -12.90 10.86
CA ASN A 22 6.45 -13.95 11.39
C ASN A 22 7.88 -13.90 10.80
N TYR A 23 8.05 -13.34 9.61
CA TYR A 23 9.36 -13.17 8.98
C TYR A 23 10.17 -12.03 9.63
N LEU A 24 9.50 -10.94 10.00
CA LEU A 24 10.12 -9.75 10.58
C LEU A 24 10.74 -10.07 11.96
N GLN A 25 12.01 -9.73 12.12
CA GLN A 25 12.70 -9.82 13.39
C GLN A 25 12.35 -8.63 14.30
N GLU A 26 12.72 -8.69 15.56
CA GLU A 26 12.40 -7.66 16.57
C GLU A 26 12.94 -6.27 16.19
N ASP A 27 14.15 -6.23 15.62
CA ASP A 27 14.82 -4.98 15.22
C ASP A 27 14.39 -4.49 13.82
N ASP A 28 13.67 -5.31 13.03
CA ASP A 28 13.26 -4.94 11.69
C ASP A 28 12.17 -3.87 11.70
N ARG A 29 12.03 -3.16 10.59
CA ARG A 29 10.96 -2.17 10.36
C ARG A 29 10.26 -2.44 9.04
N LEU A 30 8.96 -2.23 9.05
CA LEU A 30 8.11 -2.34 7.87
C LEU A 30 7.47 -0.99 7.57
N ILE A 31 7.58 -0.50 6.35
CA ILE A 31 6.78 0.59 5.82
C ILE A 31 5.68 -0.04 4.96
N PHE A 32 4.45 -0.04 5.48
CA PHE A 32 3.28 -0.58 4.78
C PHE A 32 2.59 0.54 4.00
N LEU A 33 2.44 0.39 2.68
CA LEU A 33 2.04 1.48 1.78
C LEU A 33 0.53 1.63 1.59
N GLY A 34 -0.29 1.03 2.45
CA GLY A 34 -1.74 1.14 2.39
C GLY A 34 -2.44 -0.03 1.73
N ASP A 35 -3.77 0.06 1.68
CA ASP A 35 -4.68 -0.96 1.16
C ASP A 35 -4.61 -2.30 1.92
N ALA A 36 -4.77 -2.20 3.24
CA ALA A 36 -4.85 -3.38 4.10
C ALA A 36 -6.20 -4.11 3.99
N ALA A 37 -7.28 -3.34 3.77
CA ALA A 37 -8.65 -3.82 3.77
C ALA A 37 -9.26 -3.97 2.38
N ASP A 38 -10.54 -4.36 2.38
CA ASP A 38 -11.40 -4.58 1.22
C ASP A 38 -11.03 -5.82 0.41
N ARG A 39 -11.98 -6.28 -0.41
CA ARG A 39 -11.89 -7.48 -1.26
C ARG A 39 -11.83 -8.79 -0.46
N GLY A 40 -10.84 -8.97 0.42
CA GLY A 40 -10.70 -10.14 1.29
C GLY A 40 -11.45 -10.00 2.62
N ALA A 41 -11.47 -11.09 3.41
CA ALA A 41 -12.31 -11.19 4.59
C ALA A 41 -11.78 -10.47 5.83
N ASP A 42 -10.45 -10.37 6.00
CA ASP A 42 -9.86 -10.04 7.31
C ASP A 42 -9.24 -8.62 7.35
N GLY A 43 -9.76 -7.70 6.53
CA GLY A 43 -9.21 -6.35 6.40
C GLY A 43 -9.14 -5.56 7.70
N ILE A 44 -10.21 -5.58 8.50
CA ILE A 44 -10.24 -4.90 9.82
C ILE A 44 -9.17 -5.46 10.75
N GLN A 45 -9.02 -6.78 10.78
CA GLN A 45 -8.02 -7.42 11.65
C GLN A 45 -6.60 -7.01 11.24
N ILE A 46 -6.30 -7.02 9.94
CA ILE A 46 -4.99 -6.57 9.43
C ILE A 46 -4.73 -5.12 9.81
N MET A 47 -5.69 -4.21 9.59
CA MET A 47 -5.53 -2.79 9.96
C MET A 47 -5.22 -2.63 11.45
N VAL A 48 -5.94 -3.34 12.33
CA VAL A 48 -5.72 -3.27 13.78
C VAL A 48 -4.34 -3.76 14.16
N GLU A 49 -3.88 -4.86 13.58
CA GLU A 49 -2.54 -5.42 13.86
C GLU A 49 -1.43 -4.49 13.33
N LEU A 50 -1.57 -3.95 12.11
CA LEU A 50 -0.63 -2.98 11.55
C LEU A 50 -0.52 -1.71 12.42
N LEU A 51 -1.66 -1.21 12.92
CA LEU A 51 -1.68 -0.03 13.81
C LEU A 51 -1.07 -0.32 15.20
N ALA A 52 -1.09 -1.57 15.63
CA ALA A 52 -0.60 -1.97 16.96
C ALA A 52 0.88 -2.40 16.96
N ASP A 53 1.44 -2.82 15.82
CA ASP A 53 2.81 -3.29 15.73
C ASP A 53 3.81 -2.13 15.72
N PRO A 54 4.67 -1.98 16.73
CA PRO A 54 5.64 -0.88 16.82
C PRO A 54 6.73 -0.93 15.74
N ARG A 55 6.86 -2.05 15.02
CA ARG A 55 7.79 -2.20 13.89
C ARG A 55 7.23 -1.58 12.61
N VAL A 56 5.92 -1.27 12.55
CA VAL A 56 5.22 -0.86 11.34
C VAL A 56 5.04 0.66 11.28
N THR A 57 5.44 1.24 10.16
CA THR A 57 4.98 2.56 9.71
C THR A 57 3.90 2.34 8.67
N TYR A 58 2.64 2.57 9.06
CA TYR A 58 1.49 2.38 8.18
C TYR A 58 1.17 3.69 7.44
N LEU A 59 1.26 3.66 6.11
CA LEU A 59 0.84 4.77 5.23
C LEU A 59 -0.60 4.55 4.76
N LYS A 60 -1.29 5.66 4.46
CA LYS A 60 -2.66 5.63 3.95
C LYS A 60 -2.69 5.14 2.50
N GLY A 61 -3.56 4.20 2.19
CA GLY A 61 -3.99 3.87 0.83
C GLY A 61 -5.34 4.50 0.49
N ASN A 62 -5.76 4.39 -0.76
CA ASN A 62 -7.06 4.91 -1.17
C ASN A 62 -8.22 4.12 -0.56
N HIS A 63 -8.04 2.86 -0.20
CA HIS A 63 -9.06 2.07 0.49
C HIS A 63 -9.27 2.51 1.93
N GLU A 64 -8.23 2.84 2.68
CA GLU A 64 -8.36 3.48 3.99
C GLU A 64 -9.06 4.84 3.90
N ASP A 65 -8.73 5.65 2.88
CA ASP A 65 -9.35 6.96 2.67
C ASP A 65 -10.85 6.85 2.34
N MET A 66 -11.22 5.91 1.46
CA MET A 66 -12.64 5.62 1.17
C MET A 66 -13.39 5.17 2.42
N MET A 67 -12.84 4.22 3.18
CA MET A 67 -13.44 3.74 4.42
C MET A 67 -13.67 4.88 5.42
N VAL A 68 -12.65 5.70 5.66
CA VAL A 68 -12.76 6.82 6.60
C VAL A 68 -13.86 7.78 6.18
N LYS A 69 -13.89 8.20 4.92
CA LYS A 69 -14.89 9.13 4.39
C LYS A 69 -16.31 8.56 4.52
N VAL A 70 -16.52 7.34 4.04
CA VAL A 70 -17.85 6.71 4.05
C VAL A 70 -18.35 6.43 5.46
N CYS A 71 -17.48 5.88 6.33
CA CYS A 71 -17.90 5.52 7.68
C CYS A 71 -18.12 6.74 8.58
N LEU A 72 -17.37 7.84 8.41
CA LEU A 72 -17.66 9.10 9.11
C LEU A 72 -19.01 9.67 8.68
N GLU A 73 -19.26 9.74 7.37
CA GLU A 73 -20.56 10.19 6.84
C GLU A 73 -21.71 9.33 7.36
N TYR A 74 -21.53 8.01 7.42
CA TYR A 74 -22.51 7.09 7.97
C TYR A 74 -22.83 7.38 9.45
N LEU A 75 -21.80 7.59 10.28
CA LEU A 75 -21.96 7.90 11.71
C LEU A 75 -22.60 9.28 11.96
N GLU A 76 -22.51 10.18 10.99
CA GLU A 76 -23.14 11.51 11.01
C GLU A 76 -24.52 11.52 10.36
N GLY A 77 -25.02 10.39 9.87
CA GLY A 77 -26.31 10.26 9.18
C GLY A 77 -26.31 10.84 7.76
N ILE A 78 -25.15 10.99 7.16
CA ILE A 78 -24.95 11.46 5.78
C ILE A 78 -24.65 10.25 4.89
N ASN A 79 -25.08 10.23 3.64
CA ASN A 79 -25.00 9.00 2.82
C ASN A 79 -24.53 9.32 1.39
N TYR A 80 -23.25 9.65 1.17
CA TYR A 80 -22.77 10.16 -0.12
C TYR A 80 -21.85 9.25 -0.94
N ASN A 81 -20.85 8.60 -0.37
CA ASN A 81 -19.80 7.92 -1.16
C ASN A 81 -19.83 6.39 -1.09
N VAL A 82 -20.86 5.82 -0.51
CA VAL A 82 -21.02 4.35 -0.38
C VAL A 82 -20.82 3.60 -1.71
N PRO A 83 -21.41 4.03 -2.85
CA PRO A 83 -21.30 3.27 -4.09
C PRO A 83 -19.87 3.06 -4.58
N LEU A 84 -19.02 4.09 -4.50
CA LEU A 84 -17.62 3.98 -4.97
C LEU A 84 -16.86 2.96 -4.13
N TRP A 85 -16.97 3.03 -2.80
CA TRP A 85 -16.29 2.09 -1.92
C TRP A 85 -16.77 0.66 -2.10
N MET A 86 -18.10 0.45 -2.24
CA MET A 86 -18.67 -0.88 -2.49
C MET A 86 -18.18 -1.48 -3.83
N GLN A 87 -18.11 -0.68 -4.88
CA GLN A 87 -17.55 -1.10 -6.18
C GLN A 87 -16.07 -1.51 -6.10
N ASN A 88 -15.34 -0.96 -5.13
CA ASN A 88 -13.95 -1.29 -4.87
C ASN A 88 -13.77 -2.44 -3.85
N GLY A 89 -14.86 -3.08 -3.40
CA GLY A 89 -14.80 -4.27 -2.55
C GLY A 89 -14.98 -4.02 -1.05
N GLY A 90 -15.51 -2.85 -0.65
CA GLY A 90 -15.68 -2.44 0.75
C GLY A 90 -16.80 -3.15 1.53
N ASN A 91 -17.59 -4.02 0.88
CA ASN A 91 -18.77 -4.64 1.51
C ASN A 91 -18.43 -5.40 2.79
N GLN A 92 -17.46 -6.32 2.72
CA GLN A 92 -17.07 -7.14 3.88
C GLN A 92 -16.45 -6.27 4.99
N THR A 93 -15.61 -5.30 4.61
CA THR A 93 -15.00 -4.37 5.56
C THR A 93 -16.07 -3.56 6.31
N LEU A 94 -17.10 -3.07 5.60
CA LEU A 94 -18.22 -2.35 6.23
C LEU A 94 -19.01 -3.23 7.18
N GLU A 95 -19.35 -4.46 6.76
CA GLU A 95 -20.08 -5.41 7.61
C GLU A 95 -19.31 -5.70 8.90
N ASP A 96 -18.00 -5.91 8.81
CA ASP A 96 -17.17 -6.18 9.99
C ASP A 96 -17.00 -4.94 10.87
N PHE A 97 -16.84 -3.76 10.26
CA PHE A 97 -16.77 -2.50 10.97
C PHE A 97 -18.03 -2.21 11.80
N LEU A 98 -19.20 -2.47 11.26
CA LEU A 98 -20.48 -2.23 11.94
C LEU A 98 -20.74 -3.18 13.12
N LYS A 99 -19.99 -4.27 13.28
CA LYS A 99 -20.07 -5.16 14.44
C LYS A 99 -19.44 -4.56 15.71
N PHE A 100 -18.59 -3.55 15.56
CA PHE A 100 -17.93 -2.91 16.70
C PHE A 100 -18.83 -1.85 17.36
N PRO A 101 -18.69 -1.61 18.68
CA PRO A 101 -19.33 -0.48 19.34
C PRO A 101 -18.89 0.85 18.71
N GLU A 102 -19.79 1.85 18.65
CA GLU A 102 -19.54 3.14 18.02
C GLU A 102 -18.26 3.83 18.53
N GLN A 103 -17.97 3.73 19.83
CA GLN A 103 -16.76 4.28 20.40
C GLN A 103 -15.48 3.69 19.76
N TYR A 104 -15.49 2.39 19.49
CA TYR A 104 -14.35 1.73 18.82
C TYR A 104 -14.32 2.07 17.33
N GLN A 105 -15.46 2.18 16.67
CA GLN A 105 -15.57 2.62 15.29
C GLN A 105 -14.92 4.00 15.13
N ARG A 106 -15.30 4.98 15.95
CA ARG A 106 -14.72 6.33 15.95
C ARG A 106 -13.22 6.34 16.26
N PHE A 107 -12.79 5.50 17.21
CA PHE A 107 -11.38 5.35 17.52
C PHE A 107 -10.59 4.84 16.31
N LEU A 108 -11.03 3.76 15.66
CA LEU A 108 -10.37 3.19 14.48
C LEU A 108 -10.30 4.20 13.33
N LEU A 109 -11.42 4.86 13.03
CA LEU A 109 -11.47 5.90 11.99
C LEU A 109 -10.51 7.05 12.28
N SER A 110 -10.40 7.47 13.55
CA SER A 110 -9.46 8.52 13.93
C SER A 110 -7.99 8.13 13.70
N LYS A 111 -7.65 6.85 13.89
CA LYS A 111 -6.31 6.33 13.60
C LYS A 111 -6.02 6.28 12.10
N LEU A 112 -6.98 5.76 11.32
CA LEU A 112 -6.85 5.68 9.86
C LEU A 112 -6.81 7.07 9.22
N ALA A 113 -7.61 8.02 9.70
CA ALA A 113 -7.60 9.41 9.21
C ALA A 113 -6.24 10.09 9.42
N ALA A 114 -5.54 9.74 10.52
CA ALA A 114 -4.25 10.32 10.89
C ALA A 114 -3.05 9.67 10.20
N LEU A 115 -3.25 8.62 9.39
CA LEU A 115 -2.16 7.99 8.63
C LEU A 115 -1.50 8.99 7.67
N GLN A 116 -0.19 8.94 7.60
CA GLN A 116 0.59 9.70 6.62
C GLN A 116 0.42 9.11 5.22
N GLU A 117 0.57 9.94 4.19
CA GLU A 117 0.49 9.52 2.79
C GLU A 117 1.85 9.20 2.18
N ILE A 118 2.91 9.73 2.79
CA ILE A 118 4.29 9.58 2.30
C ILE A 118 5.24 9.20 3.42
N SER A 119 6.31 8.50 3.05
CA SER A 119 7.49 8.29 3.88
C SER A 119 8.75 8.45 3.03
N ILE A 120 9.84 8.86 3.65
CA ILE A 120 11.14 8.98 3.00
C ILE A 120 12.14 8.14 3.79
N TYR A 121 12.80 7.22 3.11
CA TYR A 121 13.85 6.39 3.66
C TYR A 121 15.18 6.66 2.95
N LYS A 122 16.26 6.82 3.71
CA LYS A 122 17.61 6.86 3.16
C LYS A 122 18.30 5.56 3.52
N ASN A 123 18.59 4.76 2.50
CA ASN A 123 19.20 3.44 2.71
C ASN A 123 20.72 3.52 2.98
N THR A 124 21.32 2.39 3.30
CA THR A 124 22.76 2.27 3.63
C THR A 124 23.68 2.62 2.47
N GLN A 125 23.19 2.58 1.23
CA GLN A 125 23.91 2.99 0.02
C GLN A 125 23.81 4.51 -0.24
N GLY A 126 23.08 5.24 0.61
CA GLY A 126 22.85 6.68 0.48
C GLY A 126 21.81 7.04 -0.57
N GLN A 127 21.02 6.06 -1.04
CA GLN A 127 19.87 6.28 -1.93
C GLN A 127 18.70 6.83 -1.11
N ILE A 128 17.95 7.75 -1.70
CA ILE A 128 16.74 8.32 -1.12
C ILE A 128 15.56 7.62 -1.75
N ILE A 129 14.76 6.96 -0.93
CA ILE A 129 13.58 6.21 -1.36
C ILE A 129 12.34 6.97 -0.89
N HIS A 130 11.56 7.44 -1.83
CA HIS A 130 10.23 8.00 -1.60
C HIS A 130 9.21 6.86 -1.65
N LEU A 131 8.40 6.76 -0.61
CA LEU A 131 7.38 5.72 -0.48
C LEU A 131 6.01 6.39 -0.33
N SER A 132 5.07 6.01 -1.16
CA SER A 132 3.67 6.43 -1.11
C SER A 132 2.80 5.33 -1.71
N HIS A 133 1.50 5.36 -1.44
CA HIS A 133 0.61 4.32 -1.96
C HIS A 133 0.57 4.30 -3.49
N ALA A 134 0.30 5.43 -4.15
CA ALA A 134 0.15 5.49 -5.60
C ALA A 134 1.34 6.09 -6.36
N GLY A 135 2.45 6.40 -5.70
CA GLY A 135 3.70 6.78 -6.36
C GLY A 135 3.83 8.24 -6.80
N GLY A 136 2.91 9.12 -6.42
CA GLY A 136 3.06 10.57 -6.66
C GLY A 136 4.41 11.09 -6.16
N MET A 137 5.03 12.05 -6.86
CA MET A 137 6.40 12.45 -6.61
C MET A 137 6.55 13.77 -5.87
N ILE A 138 7.58 13.87 -5.00
CA ILE A 138 8.01 15.11 -4.33
C ILE A 138 8.37 16.23 -5.33
N ARG A 139 8.71 15.87 -6.58
CA ARG A 139 8.98 16.85 -7.65
C ARG A 139 7.90 17.91 -7.76
N ASP A 140 6.66 17.47 -7.61
CA ASP A 140 5.51 18.34 -7.78
C ASP A 140 5.34 19.31 -6.60
N ILE A 141 5.94 19.01 -5.44
CA ILE A 141 5.98 19.91 -4.27
C ILE A 141 6.92 21.09 -4.51
N MET A 142 7.93 20.96 -5.38
CA MET A 142 8.96 21.96 -5.61
C MET A 142 8.71 22.82 -6.85
N SER A 143 7.71 22.50 -7.67
CA SER A 143 7.28 23.34 -8.79
C SER A 143 6.22 24.33 -8.30
N ASP A 144 6.33 25.63 -8.68
CA ASP A 144 5.34 26.67 -8.40
C ASP A 144 3.99 26.47 -9.12
N ASP A 145 3.90 25.42 -9.94
CA ASP A 145 2.66 25.00 -10.58
C ASP A 145 1.84 24.19 -9.58
N THR A 146 0.60 24.61 -9.34
CA THR A 146 -0.39 23.93 -8.50
C THR A 146 -0.79 22.57 -9.09
N ILE A 147 0.13 21.63 -9.12
CA ILE A 147 -0.15 20.23 -9.46
C ILE A 147 -0.71 19.59 -8.20
N HIS A 148 -1.94 19.09 -8.28
CA HIS A 148 -2.52 18.30 -7.21
C HIS A 148 -1.74 16.98 -7.09
N LEU A 149 -0.94 16.87 -6.04
CA LEU A 149 -0.24 15.64 -5.67
C LEU A 149 -1.28 14.64 -5.17
N ASP A 150 -1.52 13.62 -5.94
CA ASP A 150 -2.40 12.53 -5.55
C ASP A 150 -1.57 11.28 -5.22
N PHE A 151 -1.14 11.18 -3.96
CA PHE A 151 -0.40 10.03 -3.47
C PHE A 151 -1.25 8.77 -3.31
N LEU A 152 -2.58 8.88 -3.45
CA LEU A 152 -3.53 7.80 -3.21
C LEU A 152 -4.11 7.19 -4.49
N TRP A 153 -4.22 7.96 -5.59
CA TRP A 153 -4.93 7.54 -6.79
C TRP A 153 -4.14 7.72 -8.09
N ASP A 154 -2.97 8.33 -8.05
CA ASP A 154 -2.21 8.68 -9.26
C ASP A 154 -1.83 7.43 -10.06
N ARG A 155 -2.04 7.52 -11.38
CA ARG A 155 -1.59 6.55 -12.39
C ARG A 155 -0.88 7.20 -13.57
N TYR A 156 -0.73 8.52 -13.57
CA TYR A 156 -0.07 9.25 -14.67
C TYR A 156 1.44 9.16 -14.57
N HIS A 157 1.98 9.04 -13.36
CA HIS A 157 3.42 8.92 -13.11
C HIS A 157 4.06 7.71 -13.80
N PHE A 158 3.29 6.70 -14.25
CA PHE A 158 3.81 5.56 -15.01
C PHE A 158 4.46 5.97 -16.33
N TYR A 159 3.97 7.03 -16.96
CA TYR A 159 4.43 7.52 -18.25
C TYR A 159 5.51 8.60 -18.14
N GLU A 160 5.78 9.09 -16.94
CA GLU A 160 6.81 10.09 -16.70
C GLU A 160 8.18 9.44 -16.62
N ASN A 161 9.05 9.81 -17.53
CA ASN A 161 10.44 9.40 -17.51
C ASN A 161 11.23 10.31 -16.55
N PHE A 162 12.04 9.73 -15.68
CA PHE A 162 13.09 10.44 -14.95
C PHE A 162 14.26 10.73 -15.90
N GLU A 163 14.02 11.52 -16.93
CA GLU A 163 15.12 11.95 -17.78
C GLU A 163 15.78 13.18 -17.20
N SER A 164 17.03 13.06 -16.95
CA SER A 164 18.07 14.10 -16.89
C SER A 164 18.29 14.90 -15.62
N ASP A 165 17.33 15.22 -14.77
CA ASP A 165 17.52 16.25 -13.74
C ASP A 165 17.48 15.77 -12.28
N TYR A 166 17.20 14.49 -12.05
CA TYR A 166 17.21 13.93 -10.70
C TYR A 166 18.54 13.28 -10.35
N ASP A 167 18.96 13.53 -9.13
CA ASP A 167 20.03 12.79 -8.48
C ASP A 167 19.80 11.28 -8.72
N LYS A 168 20.76 10.61 -9.35
CA LYS A 168 20.78 9.16 -9.64
C LYS A 168 20.51 8.27 -8.40
N LYS A 169 20.27 8.89 -7.27
CA LYS A 169 19.99 8.26 -5.97
C LYS A 169 18.56 8.35 -5.51
N LEU A 170 17.66 8.95 -6.29
CA LEU A 170 16.22 9.01 -5.94
C LEU A 170 15.50 7.80 -6.51
N TYR A 171 14.76 7.13 -5.66
CA TYR A 171 13.89 6.00 -5.98
C TYR A 171 12.46 6.28 -5.52
N VAL A 172 11.47 5.75 -6.24
CA VAL A 172 10.06 5.78 -5.83
C VAL A 172 9.57 4.35 -5.70
N VAL A 173 9.07 3.99 -4.53
CA VAL A 173 8.44 2.70 -4.25
C VAL A 173 6.96 2.93 -4.00
N HIS A 174 6.10 2.18 -4.68
CA HIS A 174 4.64 2.33 -4.60
C HIS A 174 3.90 1.01 -4.81
N GLY A 175 2.59 1.02 -4.58
CA GLY A 175 1.63 -0.05 -4.85
C GLY A 175 0.47 0.44 -5.72
N HIS A 176 -0.78 0.23 -5.29
CA HIS A 176 -2.03 0.74 -5.85
C HIS A 176 -2.44 0.15 -7.20
N THR A 177 -1.53 0.02 -8.12
CA THR A 177 -1.82 -0.51 -9.46
C THR A 177 -1.17 -1.87 -9.62
N PRO A 178 -1.93 -2.96 -9.58
CA PRO A 178 -1.36 -4.30 -9.72
C PRO A 178 -0.40 -4.40 -10.91
N THR A 179 0.76 -5.02 -10.68
CA THR A 179 1.82 -5.16 -11.70
C THR A 179 1.31 -5.82 -12.98
N GLN A 180 0.26 -6.63 -12.92
CA GLN A 180 -0.41 -7.20 -14.08
C GLN A 180 -0.99 -6.10 -14.99
N ILE A 181 -1.64 -5.09 -14.39
CA ILE A 181 -2.21 -3.95 -15.12
C ILE A 181 -1.10 -3.03 -15.62
N LEU A 182 -0.07 -2.80 -14.80
CA LEU A 182 1.08 -1.99 -15.20
C LEU A 182 1.82 -2.60 -16.40
N ASN A 183 2.00 -3.93 -16.42
CA ASN A 183 2.64 -4.64 -17.50
C ASN A 183 1.91 -4.53 -18.85
N GLU A 184 0.58 -4.32 -18.84
CA GLU A 184 -0.18 -4.04 -20.04
C GLU A 184 0.09 -2.62 -20.60
N LYS A 185 0.47 -1.70 -19.72
CA LYS A 185 0.66 -0.28 -20.04
C LYS A 185 2.09 0.06 -20.40
N ILE A 186 3.06 -0.64 -19.81
CA ILE A 186 4.49 -0.41 -20.00
C ILE A 186 5.09 -1.61 -20.73
N ALA A 187 5.68 -1.38 -21.90
CA ALA A 187 6.26 -2.43 -22.72
C ALA A 187 7.36 -3.23 -21.98
N GLY A 188 7.41 -4.54 -22.21
CA GLY A 188 8.45 -5.44 -21.69
C GLY A 188 7.91 -6.85 -21.38
N ASN A 189 8.82 -7.80 -21.22
CA ASN A 189 8.51 -9.17 -20.79
C ASN A 189 8.72 -9.28 -19.28
N TYR A 190 7.64 -9.23 -18.51
CA TYR A 190 7.68 -9.31 -17.05
C TYR A 190 6.74 -10.40 -16.55
N SER A 191 7.11 -11.01 -15.42
CA SER A 191 6.21 -11.89 -14.69
C SER A 191 5.02 -11.09 -14.14
N ASN A 192 3.82 -11.65 -14.30
CA ASN A 192 2.59 -10.95 -13.91
C ASN A 192 2.37 -10.88 -12.38
N ASN A 193 3.13 -11.61 -11.58
CA ASN A 193 2.94 -11.67 -10.13
C ASN A 193 4.18 -11.24 -9.36
N GLU A 194 5.11 -10.54 -10.01
CA GLU A 194 6.34 -10.05 -9.38
C GLU A 194 6.34 -8.52 -9.36
N ILE A 195 7.21 -7.94 -8.53
CA ILE A 195 7.41 -6.50 -8.52
C ILE A 195 7.80 -6.00 -9.91
N ARG A 196 7.49 -4.75 -10.19
CA ARG A 196 7.86 -4.13 -11.46
C ARG A 196 8.86 -3.01 -11.24
N ILE A 197 10.08 -3.17 -11.78
CA ILE A 197 11.09 -2.12 -11.82
C ILE A 197 11.05 -1.46 -13.19
N TYR A 198 10.93 -0.14 -13.25
CA TYR A 198 10.78 0.63 -14.47
C TYR A 198 11.41 2.03 -14.36
N CYS A 199 11.29 2.89 -15.36
CA CYS A 199 11.96 4.20 -15.41
C CYS A 199 13.45 4.12 -15.11
N ASN A 200 14.21 3.34 -15.91
CA ASN A 200 15.64 3.13 -15.74
C ASN A 200 16.07 2.66 -14.33
N GLY A 201 15.19 1.92 -13.65
CA GLY A 201 15.45 1.35 -12.33
C GLY A 201 15.04 2.25 -11.15
N HIS A 202 14.48 3.42 -11.40
CA HIS A 202 14.17 4.39 -10.34
C HIS A 202 12.76 4.28 -9.76
N LYS A 203 11.84 3.58 -10.43
CA LYS A 203 10.48 3.31 -9.93
C LYS A 203 10.28 1.83 -9.71
N ILE A 204 9.68 1.48 -8.58
CA ILE A 204 9.44 0.09 -8.17
C ILE A 204 8.00 -0.02 -7.71
N ASP A 205 7.19 -0.73 -8.50
CA ASP A 205 5.84 -1.12 -8.14
C ASP A 205 5.88 -2.46 -7.41
N ILE A 206 5.37 -2.49 -6.17
CA ILE A 206 5.36 -3.67 -5.32
C ILE A 206 3.95 -4.29 -5.15
N ASP A 207 2.92 -3.76 -5.81
CA ASP A 207 1.59 -4.34 -5.79
C ASP A 207 1.52 -5.57 -6.71
N THR A 208 1.71 -6.74 -6.15
CA THR A 208 1.65 -8.02 -6.86
C THR A 208 0.23 -8.50 -7.16
N GLY A 209 -0.80 -7.66 -6.92
CA GLY A 209 -2.20 -8.05 -7.06
C GLY A 209 -2.60 -9.14 -6.05
N CYS A 210 -2.19 -9.01 -4.82
CA CYS A 210 -2.21 -10.01 -3.74
C CYS A 210 -3.55 -10.77 -3.62
N PHE A 211 -4.69 -10.07 -3.70
CA PHE A 211 -6.01 -10.71 -3.62
C PHE A 211 -6.25 -11.73 -4.74
N ALA A 212 -5.80 -11.47 -5.96
CA ALA A 212 -5.96 -12.36 -7.12
C ALA A 212 -4.81 -13.35 -7.25
N SER A 213 -3.57 -12.89 -7.10
CA SER A 213 -2.36 -13.69 -7.30
C SER A 213 -2.04 -14.65 -6.15
N LYS A 214 -2.65 -14.43 -4.97
CA LYS A 214 -2.32 -15.12 -3.71
C LYS A 214 -0.84 -15.01 -3.33
N GLN A 215 -0.18 -13.96 -3.81
CA GLN A 215 1.22 -13.66 -3.57
C GLN A 215 1.38 -12.21 -3.14
N ILE A 216 2.32 -11.97 -2.23
CA ILE A 216 2.72 -10.64 -1.83
C ILE A 216 4.24 -10.49 -1.85
N ALA A 217 4.72 -9.29 -2.19
CA ALA A 217 6.12 -8.93 -2.12
C ALA A 217 6.45 -8.16 -0.84
N LEU A 218 7.58 -8.48 -0.24
CA LEU A 218 8.25 -7.72 0.80
C LEU A 218 9.58 -7.24 0.21
N LEU A 219 9.73 -5.93 -0.02
CA LEU A 219 10.91 -5.32 -0.61
C LEU A 219 11.91 -4.91 0.48
N ASP A 220 13.13 -5.43 0.45
CA ASP A 220 14.24 -4.95 1.28
C ASP A 220 14.72 -3.60 0.73
N LEU A 221 14.58 -2.53 1.51
CA LEU A 221 14.88 -1.16 1.04
C LEU A 221 16.38 -0.84 0.98
N ASP A 222 17.23 -1.65 1.58
CA ASP A 222 18.69 -1.47 1.47
C ASP A 222 19.27 -2.11 0.20
N THR A 223 18.71 -3.25 -0.21
CA THR A 223 19.18 -4.00 -1.38
C THR A 223 18.31 -3.80 -2.61
N LEU A 224 17.06 -3.37 -2.43
CA LEU A 224 15.97 -3.31 -3.42
C LEU A 224 15.62 -4.68 -4.00
N GLU A 225 15.86 -5.74 -3.25
CA GLU A 225 15.55 -7.11 -3.63
C GLU A 225 14.22 -7.56 -2.98
N PRO A 226 13.31 -8.20 -3.73
CA PRO A 226 12.04 -8.67 -3.21
C PRO A 226 12.15 -10.05 -2.56
N ILE A 227 11.34 -10.26 -1.54
CA ILE A 227 11.02 -11.56 -0.95
C ILE A 227 9.54 -11.82 -1.22
N TYR A 228 9.18 -13.00 -1.71
CA TYR A 228 7.80 -13.34 -2.03
C TYR A 228 7.22 -14.34 -1.05
N PHE A 229 6.01 -14.04 -0.56
CA PHE A 229 5.18 -14.96 0.20
C PHE A 229 4.00 -15.38 -0.64
N ARG A 230 3.62 -16.66 -0.56
CA ARG A 230 2.55 -17.24 -1.38
C ARG A 230 1.64 -18.13 -0.54
N LEU A 231 0.37 -18.17 -0.89
CA LEU A 231 -0.53 -19.21 -0.40
C LEU A 231 -0.48 -20.39 -1.36
N GLU A 232 -0.31 -21.60 -0.82
CA GLU A 232 -0.36 -22.83 -1.62
C GLU A 232 -1.80 -23.10 -2.08
N GLU A 233 -1.95 -23.58 -3.33
CA GLU A 233 -3.24 -24.02 -3.84
C GLU A 233 -3.74 -25.21 -3.00
N GLY A 234 -4.93 -25.08 -2.41
CA GLY A 234 -5.56 -26.11 -1.59
C GLY A 234 -5.71 -25.78 -0.10
N ASN A 235 -5.15 -24.68 0.39
CA ASN A 235 -5.30 -24.22 1.79
C ASN A 235 -6.34 -23.10 1.95
N GLU A 236 -7.34 -23.02 1.07
CA GLU A 236 -8.24 -21.87 1.01
C GLU A 236 -9.23 -21.76 2.17
N TRP A 237 -9.51 -22.84 2.91
CA TRP A 237 -10.53 -22.79 3.98
C TRP A 237 -10.17 -23.73 5.15
N ASN A 238 -9.46 -23.26 6.14
CA ASN A 238 -9.54 -23.77 7.52
C ASN A 238 -9.17 -22.66 8.50
#